data_420f175926c9d3c9aceb6425b345303c
#
_entry.id   420f175926c9d3c9aceb6425b345303c
#
_cell.length_a   1.000
_cell.length_b   1.000
_cell.length_c   1.000
_cell.angle_alpha   90.00
_cell.angle_beta   90.00
_cell.angle_gamma   90.00
#
_symmetry.space_group_name_H-M   'P 1'
#
loop_
_entity.id
_entity.type
_entity.pdbx_description
1 polymer ?
#
loop_
_entity_poly.entity_id
_entity_poly.type
_entity_poly.pdbx_seq_one_letter_code
_entity_poly.pdbx_strand_id
1 'polypeptide(L)'
;RPGFYDDAELSKKVFDEVGDLKGKLNRFEKLQGLYDDAETMLVMLDEEYDPDMVPEAEEAVNAVGKAVDELQLMTMLNGEYDHSNAILTFHAGTGGTEAQDWAEMLYRMYNKWAQAHGMTVEVLDYQDGDEAGMKSASMMVKGANAYGLLKSENGVHRLVRVSPFDANARRQTSFASLEVMPELDNTIQVAVSYTHLTLPTT
;
A
#
# COMPACT_ATOMS: atom_id res chain seq x y z
N ARG A 1 28.88 -6.70 17.54
CA ARG A 1 30.09 -7.46 17.18
C ARG A 1 31.14 -6.47 16.66
N PRO A 2 32.47 -6.67 16.94
CA PRO A 2 33.50 -5.89 16.28
C PRO A 2 33.41 -6.13 14.77
N GLY A 3 33.53 -5.07 13.94
CA GLY A 3 33.42 -5.17 12.48
C GLY A 3 31.99 -5.15 11.91
N PHE A 4 30.95 -4.97 12.72
CA PHE A 4 29.55 -4.93 12.23
C PHE A 4 29.28 -3.75 11.26
N TYR A 5 29.95 -2.62 11.49
CA TYR A 5 29.79 -1.41 10.66
C TYR A 5 30.70 -1.41 9.42
N ASP A 6 31.59 -2.40 9.28
CA ASP A 6 32.49 -2.49 8.13
C ASP A 6 31.76 -3.05 6.88
N ASP A 7 30.64 -3.76 7.10
CA ASP A 7 29.76 -4.26 6.05
C ASP A 7 28.44 -3.46 6.04
N ALA A 8 28.35 -2.52 5.12
CA ALA A 8 27.21 -1.59 5.01
C ALA A 8 25.91 -2.33 4.61
N GLU A 9 25.98 -3.39 3.79
CA GLU A 9 24.80 -4.16 3.36
C GLU A 9 24.25 -5.01 4.50
N LEU A 10 25.14 -5.70 5.24
CA LEU A 10 24.74 -6.49 6.39
C LEU A 10 24.15 -5.60 7.49
N SER A 11 24.81 -4.46 7.75
CA SER A 11 24.33 -3.49 8.73
C SER A 11 22.93 -2.97 8.39
N LYS A 12 22.70 -2.63 7.11
CA LYS A 12 21.40 -2.15 6.63
C LYS A 12 20.33 -3.22 6.83
N LYS A 13 20.55 -4.47 6.40
CA LYS A 13 19.61 -5.57 6.57
C LYS A 13 19.20 -5.79 8.03
N VAL A 14 20.20 -5.78 8.93
CA VAL A 14 19.92 -5.95 10.37
C VAL A 14 19.15 -4.77 10.95
N PHE A 15 19.44 -3.55 10.53
CA PHE A 15 18.68 -2.38 10.98
C PHE A 15 17.25 -2.39 10.46
N ASP A 16 17.02 -2.79 9.22
CA ASP A 16 15.69 -2.93 8.64
C ASP A 16 14.90 -4.02 9.38
N GLU A 17 15.49 -5.18 9.65
CA GLU A 17 14.87 -6.27 10.43
C GLU A 17 14.53 -5.83 11.87
N VAL A 18 15.44 -5.15 12.54
CA VAL A 18 15.20 -4.59 13.88
C VAL A 18 14.10 -3.53 13.85
N GLY A 19 14.06 -2.71 12.81
CA GLY A 19 13.00 -1.72 12.59
C GLY A 19 11.63 -2.38 12.46
N ASP A 20 11.52 -3.43 11.65
CA ASP A 20 10.29 -4.19 11.45
C ASP A 20 9.80 -4.88 12.73
N LEU A 21 10.72 -5.54 13.45
CA LEU A 21 10.40 -6.20 14.72
C LEU A 21 9.93 -5.20 15.78
N LYS A 22 10.62 -4.06 15.91
CA LYS A 22 10.18 -2.97 16.79
C LYS A 22 8.82 -2.41 16.40
N GLY A 23 8.58 -2.25 15.08
CA GLY A 23 7.30 -1.80 14.57
C GLY A 23 6.16 -2.76 14.93
N LYS A 24 6.39 -4.07 14.83
CA LYS A 24 5.42 -5.10 15.25
C LYS A 24 5.16 -5.05 16.76
N LEU A 25 6.21 -4.94 17.56
CA LEU A 25 6.10 -4.85 19.02
C LEU A 25 5.32 -3.61 19.46
N ASN A 26 5.68 -2.44 18.94
CA ASN A 26 4.99 -1.20 19.28
C ASN A 26 3.50 -1.21 18.93
N ARG A 27 3.11 -1.86 17.80
CA ARG A 27 1.70 -2.02 17.43
C ARG A 27 0.96 -2.91 18.44
N PHE A 28 1.60 -4.00 18.87
CA PHE A 28 1.03 -4.89 19.87
C PHE A 28 0.89 -4.20 21.22
N GLU A 29 1.92 -3.49 21.69
CA GLU A 29 1.88 -2.72 22.93
C GLU A 29 0.79 -1.65 22.92
N LYS A 30 0.63 -0.96 21.76
CA LYS A 30 -0.44 0.03 21.58
C LYS A 30 -1.83 -0.62 21.66
N LEU A 31 -2.02 -1.78 21.00
CA LEU A 31 -3.27 -2.52 21.10
C LEU A 31 -3.57 -2.96 22.52
N GLN A 32 -2.55 -3.46 23.24
CA GLN A 32 -2.69 -3.86 24.63
C GLN A 32 -3.09 -2.67 25.50
N GLY A 33 -2.48 -1.49 25.32
CA GLY A 33 -2.87 -0.27 26.04
C GLY A 33 -4.34 0.12 25.79
N LEU A 34 -4.78 0.09 24.52
CA LEU A 34 -6.18 0.37 24.19
C LEU A 34 -7.16 -0.63 24.83
N TYR A 35 -6.76 -1.90 24.88
CA TYR A 35 -7.56 -2.95 25.53
C TYR A 35 -7.65 -2.72 27.05
N ASP A 36 -6.52 -2.49 27.71
CA ASP A 36 -6.46 -2.25 29.15
C ASP A 36 -7.29 -1.01 29.55
N ASP A 37 -7.24 0.05 28.75
CA ASP A 37 -8.06 1.26 28.95
C ASP A 37 -9.55 0.95 28.82
N ALA A 38 -9.96 0.24 27.75
CA ALA A 38 -11.34 -0.14 27.52
C ALA A 38 -11.87 -1.08 28.61
N GLU A 39 -11.08 -2.07 29.05
CA GLU A 39 -11.42 -2.98 30.13
C GLU A 39 -11.63 -2.21 31.45
N THR A 40 -10.74 -1.26 31.73
CA THR A 40 -10.85 -0.42 32.96
C THR A 40 -12.15 0.40 32.95
N MET A 41 -12.51 1.01 31.81
CA MET A 41 -13.77 1.76 31.67
C MET A 41 -15.01 0.87 31.89
N LEU A 42 -14.97 -0.33 31.27
CA LEU A 42 -16.08 -1.29 31.47
C LEU A 42 -16.23 -1.78 32.88
N VAL A 43 -15.12 -2.03 33.59
CA VAL A 43 -15.16 -2.41 35.04
C VAL A 43 -15.73 -1.28 35.87
N MET A 44 -15.33 -0.03 35.63
CA MET A 44 -15.88 1.13 36.34
C MET A 44 -17.40 1.27 36.10
N LEU A 45 -17.88 1.07 34.87
CA LEU A 45 -19.31 1.11 34.58
C LEU A 45 -20.11 -0.05 35.15
N ASP A 46 -19.48 -1.20 35.39
CA ASP A 46 -20.09 -2.34 36.05
C ASP A 46 -20.20 -2.13 37.60
N GLU A 47 -19.19 -1.46 38.18
CA GLU A 47 -19.21 -1.13 39.61
C GLU A 47 -20.16 0.03 39.93
N GLU A 48 -20.14 1.09 39.13
CA GLU A 48 -21.00 2.27 39.26
C GLU A 48 -21.46 2.75 37.87
N TYR A 49 -22.73 2.52 37.55
CA TYR A 49 -23.28 2.90 36.25
C TYR A 49 -23.41 4.42 36.10
N ASP A 50 -22.60 4.99 35.21
CA ASP A 50 -22.65 6.40 34.80
C ASP A 50 -23.05 6.53 33.32
N PRO A 51 -24.25 7.06 33.01
CA PRO A 51 -24.71 7.26 31.66
C PRO A 51 -23.80 8.18 30.81
N ASP A 52 -23.09 9.10 31.43
CA ASP A 52 -22.22 10.05 30.76
C ASP A 52 -20.90 9.40 30.31
N MET A 53 -20.47 8.31 30.95
CA MET A 53 -19.30 7.51 30.54
C MET A 53 -19.58 6.50 29.43
N VAL A 54 -20.82 6.12 29.19
CA VAL A 54 -21.17 5.08 28.21
C VAL A 54 -20.67 5.41 26.80
N PRO A 55 -20.82 6.64 26.26
CA PRO A 55 -20.32 6.97 24.91
C PRO A 55 -18.79 6.83 24.80
N GLU A 56 -18.04 7.20 25.85
CA GLU A 56 -16.59 7.10 25.88
C GLU A 56 -16.13 5.64 25.91
N ALA A 57 -16.79 4.80 26.68
CA ALA A 57 -16.52 3.36 26.72
C ALA A 57 -16.85 2.68 25.37
N GLU A 58 -17.95 3.07 24.69
CA GLU A 58 -18.27 2.59 23.37
C GLU A 58 -17.20 2.99 22.34
N GLU A 59 -16.69 4.22 22.41
CA GLU A 59 -15.61 4.68 21.54
C GLU A 59 -14.32 3.90 21.80
N ALA A 60 -13.95 3.65 23.05
CA ALA A 60 -12.79 2.87 23.43
C ALA A 60 -12.88 1.41 22.91
N VAL A 61 -14.03 0.74 23.09
CA VAL A 61 -14.26 -0.61 22.55
C VAL A 61 -14.16 -0.64 21.03
N ASN A 62 -14.75 0.35 20.34
CA ASN A 62 -14.67 0.46 18.90
C ASN A 62 -13.24 0.72 18.40
N ALA A 63 -12.43 1.47 19.16
CA ALA A 63 -11.03 1.68 18.87
C ALA A 63 -10.21 0.38 18.98
N VAL A 64 -10.46 -0.44 19.99
CA VAL A 64 -9.87 -1.78 20.13
C VAL A 64 -10.25 -2.66 18.93
N GLY A 65 -11.54 -2.69 18.57
CA GLY A 65 -12.00 -3.48 17.41
C GLY A 65 -11.26 -3.13 16.14
N LYS A 66 -11.14 -1.83 15.81
CA LYS A 66 -10.38 -1.36 14.65
C LYS A 66 -8.90 -1.75 14.70
N ALA A 67 -8.27 -1.61 15.87
CA ALA A 67 -6.86 -1.97 16.03
C ALA A 67 -6.61 -3.49 15.89
N VAL A 68 -7.56 -4.33 16.33
CA VAL A 68 -7.53 -5.79 16.13
C VAL A 68 -7.65 -6.12 14.65
N ASP A 69 -8.60 -5.52 13.93
CA ASP A 69 -8.80 -5.74 12.48
C ASP A 69 -7.54 -5.36 11.68
N GLU A 70 -6.90 -4.23 12.02
CA GLU A 70 -5.64 -3.80 11.40
C GLU A 70 -4.51 -4.80 11.68
N LEU A 71 -4.37 -5.28 12.92
CA LEU A 71 -3.34 -6.25 13.28
C LEU A 71 -3.59 -7.60 12.59
N GLN A 72 -4.85 -8.04 12.50
CA GLN A 72 -5.24 -9.25 11.80
C GLN A 72 -4.88 -9.18 10.31
N LEU A 73 -5.18 -8.06 9.66
CA LEU A 73 -4.78 -7.82 8.26
C LEU A 73 -3.26 -7.97 8.08
N MET A 74 -2.48 -7.34 8.96
CA MET A 74 -1.02 -7.41 8.90
C MET A 74 -0.47 -8.82 9.12
N THR A 75 -1.12 -9.65 9.95
CA THR A 75 -0.70 -11.04 10.18
C THR A 75 -1.02 -11.97 9.01
N MET A 76 -1.96 -11.60 8.14
CA MET A 76 -2.27 -12.34 6.90
C MET A 76 -1.24 -12.12 5.81
N LEU A 77 -0.43 -11.06 5.89
CA LEU A 77 0.60 -10.72 4.90
C LEU A 77 1.90 -11.50 5.17
N ASN A 78 1.92 -12.78 4.79
CA ASN A 78 3.04 -13.70 4.99
C ASN A 78 3.65 -14.21 3.67
N GLY A 79 3.33 -13.62 2.54
CA GLY A 79 3.95 -13.95 1.26
C GLY A 79 5.42 -13.53 1.21
N GLU A 80 6.21 -14.19 0.35
CA GLU A 80 7.66 -14.00 0.22
C GLU A 80 8.06 -12.53 0.00
N TYR A 81 7.23 -11.78 -0.75
CA TYR A 81 7.48 -10.37 -1.09
C TYR A 81 6.56 -9.39 -0.36
N ASP A 82 5.69 -9.87 0.54
CA ASP A 82 4.67 -9.02 1.16
C ASP A 82 5.27 -7.85 1.96
N HIS A 83 6.49 -8.01 2.49
CA HIS A 83 7.19 -6.94 3.23
C HIS A 83 7.99 -5.99 2.36
N SER A 84 8.07 -6.26 1.06
CA SER A 84 8.80 -5.41 0.13
C SER A 84 8.09 -4.09 -0.11
N ASN A 85 8.84 -3.09 -0.57
CA ASN A 85 8.26 -1.90 -1.16
C ASN A 85 7.51 -2.26 -2.44
N ALA A 86 6.56 -1.43 -2.84
CA ALA A 86 5.76 -1.65 -4.03
C ALA A 86 6.10 -0.66 -5.14
N ILE A 87 6.24 -1.15 -6.36
CA ILE A 87 6.31 -0.34 -7.57
C ILE A 87 4.94 -0.39 -8.22
N LEU A 88 4.28 0.76 -8.33
CA LEU A 88 2.99 0.92 -8.97
C LEU A 88 3.18 1.56 -10.33
N THR A 89 2.68 0.92 -11.38
CA THR A 89 2.71 1.45 -12.74
C THR A 89 1.29 1.61 -13.25
N PHE A 90 0.95 2.82 -13.64
CA PHE A 90 -0.37 3.21 -14.13
C PHE A 90 -0.32 3.41 -15.64
N HIS A 91 -1.30 2.89 -16.34
CA HIS A 91 -1.47 3.13 -17.78
C HIS A 91 -2.90 3.53 -18.10
N ALA A 92 -3.06 4.60 -18.85
CA ALA A 92 -4.34 4.94 -19.43
C ALA A 92 -4.78 3.85 -20.41
N GLY A 93 -6.03 3.39 -20.28
CA GLY A 93 -6.62 2.44 -21.22
C GLY A 93 -7.08 3.09 -22.53
N THR A 94 -7.80 2.32 -23.34
CA THR A 94 -8.46 2.84 -24.54
C THR A 94 -9.58 3.80 -24.15
N GLY A 95 -9.57 5.04 -24.62
CA GLY A 95 -10.60 6.05 -24.31
C GLY A 95 -10.10 7.50 -24.39
N GLY A 96 -8.89 7.73 -24.88
CA GLY A 96 -8.35 9.08 -25.06
C GLY A 96 -8.27 9.89 -23.78
N THR A 97 -8.58 11.17 -23.83
CA THR A 97 -8.48 12.14 -22.72
C THR A 97 -9.20 11.68 -21.43
N GLU A 98 -10.36 11.02 -21.56
CA GLU A 98 -11.12 10.50 -20.41
C GLU A 98 -10.37 9.39 -19.65
N ALA A 99 -9.71 8.47 -20.38
CA ALA A 99 -8.93 7.42 -19.77
C ALA A 99 -7.62 7.95 -19.16
N GLN A 100 -7.03 8.98 -19.77
CA GLN A 100 -5.84 9.67 -19.23
C GLN A 100 -6.15 10.40 -17.92
N ASP A 101 -7.32 11.07 -17.84
CA ASP A 101 -7.80 11.71 -16.61
C ASP A 101 -8.09 10.67 -15.52
N TRP A 102 -8.71 9.54 -15.88
CA TRP A 102 -8.95 8.46 -14.93
C TRP A 102 -7.66 7.88 -14.35
N ALA A 103 -6.65 7.65 -15.18
CA ALA A 103 -5.35 7.18 -14.73
C ALA A 103 -4.69 8.16 -13.74
N GLU A 104 -4.77 9.48 -13.99
CA GLU A 104 -4.30 10.50 -13.06
C GLU A 104 -5.08 10.51 -11.75
N MET A 105 -6.40 10.32 -11.79
CA MET A 105 -7.21 10.19 -10.59
C MET A 105 -6.78 9.01 -9.74
N LEU A 106 -6.51 7.84 -10.34
CA LEU A 106 -5.97 6.66 -9.65
C LEU A 106 -4.62 6.96 -9.02
N TYR A 107 -3.69 7.54 -9.77
CA TYR A 107 -2.38 7.93 -9.28
C TYR A 107 -2.49 8.85 -8.03
N ARG A 108 -3.34 9.86 -8.08
CA ARG A 108 -3.58 10.75 -6.93
C ARG A 108 -4.22 10.02 -5.75
N MET A 109 -5.11 9.07 -6.01
CA MET A 109 -5.77 8.27 -4.97
C MET A 109 -4.75 7.43 -4.21
N TYR A 110 -3.90 6.68 -4.91
CA TYR A 110 -2.88 5.84 -4.26
C TYR A 110 -1.79 6.66 -3.58
N ASN A 111 -1.42 7.83 -4.13
CA ASN A 111 -0.48 8.74 -3.47
C ASN A 111 -1.03 9.22 -2.11
N LYS A 112 -2.30 9.66 -2.08
CA LYS A 112 -2.96 10.08 -0.83
C LYS A 112 -3.12 8.91 0.15
N TRP A 113 -3.45 7.74 -0.36
CA TRP A 113 -3.56 6.54 0.46
C TRP A 113 -2.22 6.19 1.13
N ALA A 114 -1.14 6.20 0.38
CA ALA A 114 0.20 5.93 0.90
C ALA A 114 0.60 6.95 1.98
N GLN A 115 0.35 8.25 1.76
CA GLN A 115 0.62 9.29 2.74
C GLN A 115 -0.21 9.12 4.03
N ALA A 116 -1.50 8.76 3.91
CA ALA A 116 -2.37 8.50 5.05
C ALA A 116 -1.90 7.30 5.90
N HIS A 117 -1.22 6.33 5.28
CA HIS A 117 -0.63 5.16 5.96
C HIS A 117 0.83 5.38 6.40
N GLY A 118 1.33 6.61 6.34
CA GLY A 118 2.70 6.95 6.76
C GLY A 118 3.79 6.39 5.84
N MET A 119 3.44 6.03 4.60
CA MET A 119 4.39 5.54 3.61
C MET A 119 4.98 6.68 2.79
N THR A 120 6.21 6.50 2.31
CA THR A 120 6.89 7.47 1.46
C THR A 120 6.68 7.10 -0.01
N VAL A 121 6.33 8.09 -0.84
CA VAL A 121 6.15 7.90 -2.28
C VAL A 121 7.28 8.59 -3.03
N GLU A 122 7.91 7.86 -3.94
CA GLU A 122 8.93 8.35 -4.86
C GLU A 122 8.44 8.16 -6.30
N VAL A 123 8.42 9.24 -7.08
CA VAL A 123 8.03 9.18 -8.49
C VAL A 123 9.22 8.68 -9.30
N LEU A 124 9.04 7.57 -10.02
CA LEU A 124 10.07 6.98 -10.89
C LEU A 124 9.97 7.51 -12.32
N ASP A 125 8.75 7.60 -12.83
CA ASP A 125 8.46 8.09 -14.17
C ASP A 125 7.07 8.73 -14.21
N TYR A 126 6.90 9.75 -15.06
CA TYR A 126 5.61 10.39 -15.24
C TYR A 126 5.50 10.95 -16.65
N GLN A 127 4.50 10.50 -17.39
CA GLN A 127 4.22 10.94 -18.75
C GLN A 127 2.86 11.63 -18.82
N ASP A 128 2.88 12.92 -19.07
CA ASP A 128 1.67 13.74 -19.21
C ASP A 128 0.76 13.23 -20.35
N GLY A 129 -0.54 13.47 -20.21
CA GLY A 129 -1.54 13.28 -21.25
C GLY A 129 -1.42 14.33 -22.36
N ASP A 130 -2.13 14.09 -23.48
CA ASP A 130 -2.07 15.01 -24.59
C ASP A 130 -2.85 16.32 -24.35
N GLU A 131 -3.99 16.25 -23.66
CA GLU A 131 -4.86 17.38 -23.36
C GLU A 131 -5.13 17.51 -21.85
N ALA A 132 -5.28 16.37 -21.16
CA ALA A 132 -5.51 16.29 -19.71
C ALA A 132 -5.09 14.91 -19.19
N GLY A 133 -4.85 14.84 -17.88
CA GLY A 133 -4.48 13.60 -17.25
C GLY A 133 -3.07 13.11 -17.58
N MET A 134 -2.83 11.82 -17.48
CA MET A 134 -1.53 11.18 -17.77
C MET A 134 -1.68 9.96 -18.67
N LYS A 135 -0.66 9.68 -19.49
CA LYS A 135 -0.57 8.46 -20.30
C LYS A 135 -0.11 7.28 -19.47
N SER A 136 0.95 7.49 -18.74
CA SER A 136 1.51 6.51 -17.80
C SER A 136 2.25 7.21 -16.66
N ALA A 137 2.35 6.53 -15.53
CA ALA A 137 3.24 6.94 -14.46
C ALA A 137 3.71 5.70 -13.69
N SER A 138 4.90 5.78 -13.12
CA SER A 138 5.43 4.78 -12.21
C SER A 138 5.85 5.45 -10.92
N MET A 139 5.46 4.89 -9.79
CA MET A 139 5.86 5.36 -8.47
C MET A 139 6.26 4.20 -7.57
N MET A 140 7.23 4.44 -6.72
CA MET A 140 7.62 3.51 -5.66
C MET A 140 6.99 3.95 -4.35
N VAL A 141 6.29 3.02 -3.71
CA VAL A 141 5.72 3.20 -2.38
C VAL A 141 6.60 2.45 -1.38
N LYS A 142 7.25 3.20 -0.50
CA LYS A 142 8.17 2.68 0.51
C LYS A 142 7.50 2.67 1.87
N GLY A 143 7.40 1.49 2.47
CA GLY A 143 6.80 1.31 3.78
C GLY A 143 6.63 -0.15 4.16
N ALA A 144 6.34 -0.41 5.42
CA ALA A 144 6.14 -1.77 5.90
C ALA A 144 4.95 -2.44 5.20
N ASN A 145 5.19 -3.59 4.58
CA ASN A 145 4.20 -4.39 3.86
C ASN A 145 3.51 -3.64 2.69
N ALA A 146 4.19 -2.67 2.07
CA ALA A 146 3.61 -1.88 1.00
C ALA A 146 3.11 -2.76 -0.17
N TYR A 147 3.93 -3.71 -0.62
CA TYR A 147 3.53 -4.64 -1.68
C TYR A 147 2.39 -5.56 -1.22
N GLY A 148 2.48 -6.12 -0.01
CA GLY A 148 1.44 -7.01 0.52
C GLY A 148 0.05 -6.38 0.55
N LEU A 149 -0.02 -5.09 0.92
CA LEU A 149 -1.28 -4.32 0.97
C LEU A 149 -1.80 -3.95 -0.42
N LEU A 150 -0.90 -3.69 -1.38
CA LEU A 150 -1.27 -3.17 -2.70
C LEU A 150 -1.37 -4.25 -3.79
N LYS A 151 -0.83 -5.46 -3.59
CA LYS A 151 -0.81 -6.52 -4.61
C LYS A 151 -2.18 -6.92 -5.13
N SER A 152 -3.22 -6.81 -4.29
CA SER A 152 -4.61 -7.13 -4.68
C SER A 152 -5.24 -6.08 -5.59
N GLU A 153 -4.65 -4.89 -5.67
CA GLU A 153 -5.11 -3.80 -6.52
C GLU A 153 -4.63 -3.93 -7.98
N ASN A 154 -3.77 -4.93 -8.24
CA ASN A 154 -3.27 -5.20 -9.59
C ASN A 154 -4.40 -5.57 -10.55
N GLY A 155 -4.56 -4.82 -11.63
CA GLY A 155 -5.57 -5.10 -12.63
C GLY A 155 -6.13 -3.87 -13.34
N VAL A 156 -7.33 -4.02 -13.91
CA VAL A 156 -8.01 -2.97 -14.67
C VAL A 156 -9.09 -2.32 -13.82
N HIS A 157 -8.98 -1.02 -13.66
CA HIS A 157 -9.90 -0.18 -12.90
C HIS A 157 -10.89 0.52 -13.82
N ARG A 158 -12.17 0.37 -13.55
CA ARG A 158 -13.25 0.92 -14.35
C ARG A 158 -13.87 2.15 -13.68
N LEU A 159 -13.98 3.24 -14.42
CA LEU A 159 -14.72 4.44 -14.01
C LEU A 159 -15.96 4.60 -14.88
N VAL A 160 -17.11 4.90 -14.26
CA VAL A 160 -18.34 5.28 -14.96
C VAL A 160 -18.83 6.60 -14.36
N ARG A 161 -18.75 7.66 -15.16
CA ARG A 161 -19.19 9.02 -14.73
C ARG A 161 -19.75 9.81 -15.90
N VAL A 162 -20.37 10.94 -15.60
CA VAL A 162 -20.64 11.97 -16.62
C VAL A 162 -19.30 12.59 -17.01
N SER A 163 -18.98 12.58 -18.30
CA SER A 163 -17.71 13.09 -18.79
C SER A 163 -17.61 14.60 -18.66
N PRO A 164 -16.55 15.14 -18.04
CA PRO A 164 -16.28 16.57 -18.02
C PRO A 164 -15.78 17.09 -19.39
N PHE A 165 -15.38 16.20 -20.30
CA PHE A 165 -14.83 16.52 -21.62
C PHE A 165 -15.90 16.42 -22.73
N ASP A 166 -17.09 15.87 -22.43
CA ASP A 166 -18.21 15.77 -23.40
C ASP A 166 -19.17 16.95 -23.25
N ALA A 167 -19.25 17.78 -24.27
CA ALA A 167 -20.17 18.93 -24.30
C ALA A 167 -21.66 18.55 -24.07
N ASN A 168 -22.03 17.30 -24.39
CA ASN A 168 -23.39 16.78 -24.18
C ASN A 168 -23.61 16.17 -22.80
N ALA A 169 -22.60 16.21 -21.91
CA ALA A 169 -22.66 15.65 -20.55
C ALA A 169 -23.14 14.18 -20.53
N ARG A 170 -22.72 13.38 -21.51
CA ARG A 170 -23.09 11.96 -21.57
C ARG A 170 -22.27 11.14 -20.58
N ARG A 171 -22.89 10.07 -20.12
CA ARG A 171 -22.22 9.08 -19.26
C ARG A 171 -21.24 8.26 -20.07
N GLN A 172 -19.96 8.28 -19.67
CA GLN A 172 -18.88 7.57 -20.31
C GLN A 172 -18.28 6.52 -19.36
N THR A 173 -17.67 5.51 -19.97
CA THR A 173 -16.94 4.46 -19.23
C THR A 173 -15.48 4.50 -19.67
N SER A 174 -14.58 4.60 -18.71
CA SER A 174 -13.14 4.64 -18.93
C SER A 174 -12.45 3.53 -18.17
N PHE A 175 -11.32 3.08 -18.69
CA PHE A 175 -10.49 2.05 -18.09
C PHE A 175 -9.07 2.57 -17.93
N ALA A 176 -8.44 2.20 -16.81
CA ALA A 176 -7.01 2.37 -16.59
C ALA A 176 -6.46 1.10 -15.95
N SER A 177 -5.25 0.71 -16.28
CA SER A 177 -4.59 -0.43 -15.63
C SER A 177 -3.64 0.05 -14.56
N LEU A 178 -3.62 -0.70 -13.47
CA LEU A 178 -2.62 -0.61 -12.42
C LEU A 178 -1.85 -1.91 -12.38
N GLU A 179 -0.54 -1.83 -12.49
CA GLU A 179 0.37 -2.94 -12.27
C GLU A 179 1.12 -2.71 -10.97
N VAL A 180 1.17 -3.75 -10.13
CA VAL A 180 1.83 -3.70 -8.82
C VAL A 180 2.91 -4.77 -8.78
N MET A 181 4.16 -4.34 -8.63
CA MET A 181 5.32 -5.21 -8.54
C MET A 181 6.07 -4.97 -7.22
N PRO A 182 6.67 -6.02 -6.62
CA PRO A 182 7.55 -5.84 -5.47
C PRO A 182 8.87 -5.22 -5.91
N GLU A 183 9.48 -4.41 -5.05
CA GLU A 183 10.89 -4.05 -5.19
C GLU A 183 11.74 -5.30 -4.89
N LEU A 184 12.46 -5.78 -5.90
CA LEU A 184 13.35 -6.94 -5.78
C LEU A 184 14.76 -6.47 -5.42
N ASP A 185 15.33 -7.08 -4.40
CA ASP A 185 16.74 -6.90 -4.07
C ASP A 185 17.62 -7.54 -5.16
N ASN A 186 18.81 -6.97 -5.40
CA ASN A 186 19.80 -7.49 -6.35
C ASN A 186 20.35 -8.89 -5.99
N THR A 187 19.83 -9.52 -4.94
CA THR A 187 20.25 -10.86 -4.48
C THR A 187 19.61 -12.00 -5.27
N ILE A 188 18.60 -11.72 -6.08
CA ILE A 188 17.92 -12.74 -6.90
C ILE A 188 18.78 -13.05 -8.11
N GLN A 189 19.47 -14.19 -8.08
CA GLN A 189 20.17 -14.74 -9.23
C GLN A 189 19.16 -15.41 -10.17
N VAL A 190 18.78 -14.73 -11.25
CA VAL A 190 17.98 -15.34 -12.32
C VAL A 190 18.90 -16.16 -13.19
N ALA A 191 18.82 -17.48 -13.08
CA ALA A 191 19.53 -18.39 -14.00
C ALA A 191 18.86 -18.32 -15.39
N VAL A 192 19.46 -17.60 -16.33
CA VAL A 192 18.99 -17.53 -17.71
C VAL A 192 19.54 -18.73 -18.49
N SER A 193 18.64 -19.63 -18.92
CA SER A 193 19.01 -20.71 -19.85
C SER A 193 18.88 -20.21 -21.29
N TYR A 194 19.99 -20.10 -22.00
CA TYR A 194 20.03 -19.64 -23.40
C TYR A 194 19.75 -20.75 -24.43
N THR A 195 19.24 -21.89 -24.02
CA THR A 195 19.03 -23.06 -24.90
C THR A 195 18.08 -22.85 -26.06
N HIS A 196 17.27 -21.79 -26.05
CA HIS A 196 16.30 -21.48 -27.11
C HIS A 196 16.60 -20.17 -27.88
N LEU A 197 17.76 -19.53 -27.66
CA LEU A 197 18.13 -18.27 -28.31
C LEU A 197 19.03 -18.44 -29.55
N THR A 198 19.41 -19.67 -29.92
CA THR A 198 20.13 -19.92 -31.15
C THR A 198 19.13 -20.15 -32.28
N LEU A 199 19.02 -19.18 -33.19
CA LEU A 199 18.36 -19.39 -34.49
C LEU A 199 19.09 -20.48 -35.21
N PRO A 200 18.40 -21.46 -35.86
CA PRO A 200 19.05 -22.42 -36.75
C PRO A 200 19.67 -21.67 -37.91
N THR A 201 20.97 -21.67 -38.01
CA THR A 201 21.69 -21.18 -39.20
C THR A 201 21.52 -22.23 -40.27
N THR A 202 20.72 -21.90 -41.28
CA THR A 202 20.64 -22.61 -42.57
C THR A 202 21.74 -22.11 -43.46
#